data_4269597c5e312a4d4ae6ddc74f8814a0
#
_entry.id   4269597c5e312a4d4ae6ddc74f8814a0
#
_cell.length_a   1.000
_cell.length_b   1.000
_cell.length_c   1.000
_cell.angle_alpha   90.00
_cell.angle_beta   90.00
_cell.angle_gamma   90.00
#
_symmetry.space_group_name_H-M   'P 1'
#
loop_
_entity.id
_entity.type
_entity.pdbx_description
1 polymer ?
#
loop_
_entity_poly.entity_id
_entity_poly.type
_entity_poly.pdbx_seq_one_letter_code
_entity_poly.pdbx_strand_id
1 'polypeptide(L)'
;MGKTEPTYPWSMLQARSLGEFELWLESYRINCDCARFIEKQISANYADNRLNAQGVKETIEKYGFDRVNRVLANTVDLGMTDGRYSQSNKEWSQSFAIPKEEWRYSHNYSVNSHPGLVNLFVDQTRKEWAKLKLYDFKSCYDDQTDYAGKVVAIRPDILRDEYKTPDDQLFYAMSGFGCKGNSLGRKVFGTLLKDDEYCTFLRGDIIGVVKLELIPDWANKKVAELTSEQEEIKMEDLK
;
A
#
# COMPACT_ATOMS: atom_id res chain seq x y z
N MET A 1 -15.27 -6.77 2.63
CA MET A 1 -13.94 -6.27 2.19
C MET A 1 -13.72 -6.65 0.73
N GLY A 2 -13.41 -5.68 -0.15
CA GLY A 2 -13.12 -5.98 -1.56
C GLY A 2 -11.78 -6.69 -1.71
N LYS A 3 -11.57 -7.42 -2.83
CA LYS A 3 -10.32 -8.18 -3.06
C LYS A 3 -9.09 -7.29 -3.22
N THR A 4 -9.28 -6.06 -3.69
CA THR A 4 -8.23 -5.04 -3.90
C THR A 4 -8.06 -4.09 -2.71
N GLU A 5 -8.90 -4.21 -1.66
CA GLU A 5 -8.74 -3.42 -0.45
C GLU A 5 -7.48 -3.82 0.33
N PRO A 6 -6.90 -2.91 1.11
CA PRO A 6 -5.75 -3.19 1.94
C PRO A 6 -5.92 -4.42 2.82
N THR A 7 -4.85 -5.09 3.13
CA THR A 7 -4.88 -6.24 4.02
C THR A 7 -5.15 -5.79 5.46
N TYR A 8 -5.90 -6.59 6.22
CA TYR A 8 -6.10 -6.31 7.65
C TYR A 8 -4.73 -6.28 8.36
N PRO A 9 -4.39 -5.21 9.10
CA PRO A 9 -3.01 -4.97 9.52
C PRO A 9 -2.55 -5.75 10.75
N TRP A 10 -3.48 -6.29 11.53
CA TRP A 10 -3.17 -6.94 12.82
C TRP A 10 -3.23 -8.46 12.74
N SER A 11 -2.58 -9.13 13.71
CA SER A 11 -2.68 -10.59 13.88
C SER A 11 -4.08 -11.00 14.36
N MET A 12 -4.40 -12.29 14.22
CA MET A 12 -5.66 -12.86 14.72
C MET A 12 -5.88 -12.56 16.20
N LEU A 13 -4.84 -12.69 17.02
CA LEU A 13 -4.95 -12.45 18.45
C LEU A 13 -5.25 -10.98 18.77
N GLN A 14 -4.60 -10.06 18.06
CA GLN A 14 -4.87 -8.63 18.15
C GLN A 14 -6.29 -8.29 17.67
N ALA A 15 -6.71 -8.83 16.53
CA ALA A 15 -8.06 -8.66 16.03
C ALA A 15 -9.14 -9.12 17.01
N ARG A 16 -8.91 -10.24 17.72
CA ARG A 16 -9.81 -10.70 18.78
C ARG A 16 -9.86 -9.73 19.94
N SER A 17 -8.73 -9.19 20.37
CA SER A 17 -8.68 -8.23 21.48
C SER A 17 -9.35 -6.90 21.14
N LEU A 18 -9.37 -6.52 19.85
CA LEU A 18 -10.02 -5.32 19.33
C LEU A 18 -11.51 -5.53 19.00
N GLY A 19 -12.02 -6.78 19.05
CA GLY A 19 -13.39 -7.10 18.62
C GLY A 19 -13.57 -7.14 17.08
N GLU A 20 -12.48 -7.17 16.32
CA GLU A 20 -12.45 -7.06 14.85
C GLU A 20 -12.15 -8.42 14.17
N PHE A 21 -12.42 -9.52 14.86
CA PHE A 21 -12.10 -10.87 14.36
C PHE A 21 -12.70 -11.19 12.99
N GLU A 22 -13.92 -10.72 12.70
CA GLU A 22 -14.57 -10.94 11.41
C GLU A 22 -13.85 -10.21 10.26
N LEU A 23 -13.32 -9.01 10.49
CA LEU A 23 -12.53 -8.28 9.51
C LEU A 23 -11.21 -9.02 9.19
N TRP A 24 -10.54 -9.48 10.26
CA TRP A 24 -9.37 -10.34 10.11
C TRP A 24 -9.69 -11.60 9.31
N LEU A 25 -10.76 -12.30 9.66
CA LEU A 25 -11.16 -13.55 9.01
C LEU A 25 -11.47 -13.38 7.53
N GLU A 26 -12.15 -12.29 7.17
CA GLU A 26 -12.43 -11.96 5.78
C GLU A 26 -11.14 -11.68 5.00
N SER A 27 -10.26 -10.82 5.52
CA SER A 27 -8.96 -10.53 4.90
C SER A 27 -8.10 -11.79 4.77
N TYR A 28 -8.08 -12.64 5.81
CA TYR A 28 -7.37 -13.92 5.79
C TYR A 28 -7.88 -14.86 4.69
N ARG A 29 -9.20 -14.99 4.52
CA ARG A 29 -9.79 -15.82 3.44
C ARG A 29 -9.35 -15.31 2.06
N ILE A 30 -9.35 -13.99 1.86
CA ILE A 30 -8.90 -13.40 0.60
C ILE A 30 -7.39 -13.62 0.39
N ASN A 31 -6.56 -13.59 1.44
CA ASN A 31 -5.14 -13.94 1.35
C ASN A 31 -4.95 -15.41 0.91
N CYS A 32 -5.73 -16.34 1.46
CA CYS A 32 -5.71 -17.75 1.04
C CYS A 32 -6.13 -17.90 -0.44
N ASP A 33 -7.13 -17.13 -0.89
CA ASP A 33 -7.56 -17.14 -2.30
C ASP A 33 -6.49 -16.56 -3.22
N CYS A 34 -5.80 -15.50 -2.78
CA CYS A 34 -4.69 -14.90 -3.51
C CYS A 34 -3.53 -15.90 -3.66
N ALA A 35 -3.14 -16.60 -2.59
CA ALA A 35 -2.08 -17.62 -2.65
C ALA A 35 -2.41 -18.71 -3.69
N ARG A 36 -3.62 -19.28 -3.63
CA ARG A 36 -4.09 -20.27 -4.61
C ARG A 36 -4.15 -19.74 -6.04
N PHE A 37 -4.48 -18.47 -6.20
CA PHE A 37 -4.47 -17.83 -7.51
C PHE A 37 -3.05 -17.68 -8.06
N ILE A 38 -2.09 -17.26 -7.23
CA ILE A 38 -0.65 -17.22 -7.59
C ILE A 38 -0.16 -18.60 -8.04
N GLU A 39 -0.49 -19.68 -7.31
CA GLU A 39 -0.16 -21.05 -7.70
C GLU A 39 -0.66 -21.40 -9.10
N LYS A 40 -1.92 -21.05 -9.40
CA LYS A 40 -2.50 -21.25 -10.74
C LYS A 40 -1.78 -20.42 -11.80
N GLN A 41 -1.45 -19.18 -11.50
CA GLN A 41 -0.73 -18.30 -12.43
C GLN A 41 0.70 -18.81 -12.69
N ILE A 42 1.41 -19.29 -11.66
CA ILE A 42 2.72 -19.94 -11.83
C ILE A 42 2.58 -21.13 -12.77
N SER A 43 1.63 -22.03 -12.52
CA SER A 43 1.44 -23.25 -13.32
C SER A 43 1.04 -22.94 -14.78
N ALA A 44 0.23 -21.91 -15.01
CA ALA A 44 -0.27 -21.55 -16.34
C ALA A 44 0.72 -20.73 -17.16
N ASN A 45 1.62 -19.98 -16.51
CA ASN A 45 2.48 -19.00 -17.16
C ASN A 45 3.98 -19.37 -17.12
N TYR A 46 4.33 -20.56 -16.62
CA TYR A 46 5.70 -21.06 -16.62
C TYR A 46 5.92 -22.00 -17.79
N ALA A 47 6.77 -21.62 -18.72
CA ALA A 47 7.20 -22.43 -19.85
C ALA A 47 8.65 -22.08 -20.22
N ASP A 48 9.40 -23.03 -20.77
CA ASP A 48 10.77 -22.84 -21.23
C ASP A 48 11.71 -22.19 -20.20
N ASN A 49 11.59 -22.61 -18.94
CA ASN A 49 12.33 -22.05 -17.80
C ASN A 49 12.11 -20.55 -17.57
N ARG A 50 10.98 -20.00 -18.00
CA ARG A 50 10.61 -18.59 -17.83
C ARG A 50 9.19 -18.47 -17.31
N LEU A 51 8.99 -17.49 -16.44
CA LEU A 51 7.67 -17.08 -15.99
C LEU A 51 7.23 -15.86 -16.82
N ASN A 52 6.07 -15.97 -17.46
CA ASN A 52 5.47 -14.84 -18.20
C ASN A 52 4.94 -13.82 -17.19
N ALA A 53 5.24 -12.55 -17.43
CA ALA A 53 4.76 -11.42 -16.60
C ALA A 53 3.23 -11.27 -16.56
N GLN A 54 2.51 -11.86 -17.52
CA GLN A 54 1.05 -11.76 -17.61
C GLN A 54 0.37 -12.30 -16.35
N GLY A 55 0.83 -13.46 -15.83
CA GLY A 55 0.27 -14.04 -14.62
C GLY A 55 0.43 -13.14 -13.37
N VAL A 56 1.55 -12.41 -13.30
CA VAL A 56 1.78 -11.42 -12.24
C VAL A 56 0.81 -10.24 -12.38
N LYS A 57 0.68 -9.68 -13.59
CA LYS A 57 -0.24 -8.54 -13.85
C LYS A 57 -1.68 -8.88 -13.51
N GLU A 58 -2.18 -10.04 -13.96
CA GLU A 58 -3.52 -10.51 -13.65
C GLU A 58 -3.74 -10.70 -12.14
N THR A 59 -2.69 -11.14 -11.43
CA THR A 59 -2.77 -11.30 -9.98
C THR A 59 -2.87 -9.94 -9.27
N ILE A 60 -2.04 -8.98 -9.70
CA ILE A 60 -2.03 -7.61 -9.14
C ILE A 60 -3.36 -6.91 -9.44
N GLU A 61 -3.87 -7.00 -10.67
CA GLU A 61 -5.16 -6.43 -11.04
C GLU A 61 -6.31 -6.99 -10.20
N LYS A 62 -6.26 -8.29 -9.90
CA LYS A 62 -7.33 -8.96 -9.15
C LYS A 62 -7.29 -8.72 -7.64
N TYR A 63 -6.10 -8.59 -7.04
CA TYR A 63 -5.92 -8.57 -5.58
C TYR A 63 -5.24 -7.31 -5.05
N GLY A 64 -4.72 -6.45 -5.93
CA GLY A 64 -3.91 -5.30 -5.56
C GLY A 64 -2.48 -5.67 -5.13
N PHE A 65 -1.57 -4.71 -5.22
CA PHE A 65 -0.18 -4.92 -4.85
C PHE A 65 0.01 -5.28 -3.37
N ASP A 66 -0.70 -4.60 -2.49
CA ASP A 66 -0.58 -4.80 -1.05
C ASP A 66 -0.82 -6.26 -0.65
N ARG A 67 -1.91 -6.84 -1.14
CA ARG A 67 -2.24 -8.24 -0.85
C ARG A 67 -1.29 -9.23 -1.49
N VAL A 68 -0.90 -8.99 -2.75
CA VAL A 68 0.05 -9.84 -3.47
C VAL A 68 1.40 -9.83 -2.76
N ASN A 69 1.90 -8.65 -2.38
CA ASN A 69 3.14 -8.51 -1.64
C ASN A 69 3.08 -9.20 -0.28
N ARG A 70 1.98 -9.03 0.47
CA ARG A 70 1.79 -9.69 1.77
C ARG A 70 1.84 -11.21 1.66
N VAL A 71 1.15 -11.79 0.70
CA VAL A 71 1.12 -13.26 0.49
C VAL A 71 2.50 -13.77 0.07
N LEU A 72 3.17 -13.10 -0.86
CA LEU A 72 4.50 -13.48 -1.31
C LEU A 72 5.55 -13.29 -0.21
N ALA A 73 5.53 -12.19 0.52
CA ALA A 73 6.47 -11.93 1.60
C ALA A 73 6.30 -12.95 2.74
N ASN A 74 5.07 -13.29 3.13
CA ASN A 74 4.80 -14.38 4.07
C ASN A 74 5.35 -15.73 3.56
N THR A 75 5.19 -16.02 2.27
CA THR A 75 5.69 -17.27 1.67
C THR A 75 7.22 -17.33 1.72
N VAL A 76 7.90 -16.25 1.38
CA VAL A 76 9.38 -16.17 1.43
C VAL A 76 9.88 -16.24 2.87
N ASP A 77 9.21 -15.56 3.81
CA ASP A 77 9.57 -15.56 5.23
C ASP A 77 9.49 -16.97 5.83
N LEU A 78 8.44 -17.74 5.52
CA LEU A 78 8.33 -19.15 5.90
C LEU A 78 9.43 -20.03 5.29
N GLY A 79 9.93 -19.66 4.11
CA GLY A 79 11.02 -20.33 3.40
C GLY A 79 12.40 -19.69 3.62
N MET A 80 12.62 -18.94 4.68
CA MET A 80 13.84 -18.16 4.90
C MET A 80 15.14 -18.97 4.88
N THR A 81 15.10 -20.23 5.30
CA THR A 81 16.25 -21.14 5.29
C THR A 81 16.43 -21.85 3.95
N ASP A 82 15.49 -21.73 3.02
CA ASP A 82 15.56 -22.40 1.73
C ASP A 82 16.51 -21.63 0.78
N GLY A 83 17.55 -22.32 0.31
CA GLY A 83 18.57 -21.74 -0.59
C GLY A 83 18.06 -21.41 -2.00
N ARG A 84 16.83 -21.83 -2.35
CA ARG A 84 16.20 -21.53 -3.66
C ARG A 84 15.59 -20.13 -3.72
N TYR A 85 15.37 -19.47 -2.58
CA TYR A 85 15.06 -18.04 -2.54
C TYR A 85 16.34 -17.22 -2.59
N SER A 86 16.39 -16.19 -3.41
CA SER A 86 17.50 -15.26 -3.48
C SER A 86 17.61 -14.45 -2.18
N GLN A 87 18.84 -14.03 -1.85
CA GLN A 87 19.07 -13.19 -0.68
C GLN A 87 18.28 -11.86 -0.78
N SER A 88 18.24 -11.27 -1.97
CA SER A 88 17.47 -10.05 -2.23
C SER A 88 15.96 -10.20 -1.98
N ASN A 89 15.37 -11.39 -2.25
CA ASN A 89 13.96 -11.63 -1.99
C ASN A 89 13.69 -11.93 -0.51
N LYS A 90 14.65 -12.52 0.19
CA LYS A 90 14.59 -12.68 1.66
C LYS A 90 14.62 -11.33 2.37
N GLU A 91 15.54 -10.44 1.98
CA GLU A 91 15.63 -9.07 2.50
C GLU A 91 14.35 -8.28 2.18
N TRP A 92 13.85 -8.40 0.95
CA TRP A 92 12.61 -7.77 0.55
C TRP A 92 11.43 -8.27 1.41
N SER A 93 11.29 -9.58 1.67
CA SER A 93 10.19 -10.10 2.50
C SER A 93 10.24 -9.57 3.93
N GLN A 94 11.42 -9.35 4.49
CA GLN A 94 11.63 -8.79 5.83
C GLN A 94 11.29 -7.30 5.92
N SER A 95 11.24 -6.58 4.79
CA SER A 95 10.83 -5.16 4.78
C SER A 95 9.33 -4.97 5.01
N PHE A 96 8.53 -6.03 4.91
CA PHE A 96 7.10 -5.98 5.18
C PHE A 96 6.80 -6.27 6.66
N ALA A 97 6.02 -5.39 7.29
CA ALA A 97 5.51 -5.61 8.65
C ALA A 97 4.37 -6.63 8.66
N ILE A 98 4.66 -7.90 8.37
CA ILE A 98 3.66 -8.96 8.39
C ILE A 98 3.38 -9.32 9.86
N PRO A 99 2.12 -9.26 10.34
CA PRO A 99 1.77 -9.71 11.67
C PRO A 99 2.13 -11.19 11.84
N LYS A 100 2.79 -11.49 12.96
CA LYS A 100 3.11 -12.88 13.29
C LYS A 100 1.84 -13.62 13.67
N GLU A 101 1.43 -14.51 12.78
CA GLU A 101 0.32 -15.42 13.00
C GLU A 101 0.81 -16.75 13.59
N GLU A 102 -0.12 -17.55 14.15
CA GLU A 102 0.16 -18.95 14.43
C GLU A 102 0.59 -19.67 13.16
N TRP A 103 1.52 -20.62 13.29
CA TRP A 103 2.13 -21.35 12.18
C TRP A 103 1.13 -21.80 11.12
N ARG A 104 0.01 -22.41 11.52
CA ARG A 104 -1.01 -22.94 10.60
C ARG A 104 -1.66 -21.85 9.74
N TYR A 105 -1.90 -20.66 10.31
CA TYR A 105 -2.52 -19.56 9.58
C TYR A 105 -1.56 -18.97 8.54
N SER A 106 -0.30 -18.75 8.92
CA SER A 106 0.73 -18.30 7.97
C SER A 106 0.92 -19.31 6.82
N HIS A 107 0.93 -20.61 7.09
CA HIS A 107 1.07 -21.63 6.05
C HIS A 107 -0.14 -21.71 5.13
N ASN A 108 -1.35 -21.52 5.62
CA ASN A 108 -2.56 -21.62 4.82
C ASN A 108 -2.67 -20.55 3.73
N TYR A 109 -2.06 -19.37 3.91
CA TYR A 109 -2.00 -18.35 2.86
C TYR A 109 -0.59 -18.18 2.27
N SER A 110 0.26 -19.18 2.39
CA SER A 110 1.50 -19.26 1.63
C SER A 110 1.28 -19.93 0.26
N VAL A 111 2.10 -19.57 -0.70
CA VAL A 111 2.06 -20.14 -2.06
C VAL A 111 2.72 -21.51 -2.03
N ASN A 112 1.93 -22.55 -2.27
CA ASN A 112 2.39 -23.94 -2.30
C ASN A 112 2.87 -24.33 -3.71
N SER A 113 3.98 -23.74 -4.15
CA SER A 113 4.67 -24.03 -5.41
C SER A 113 6.15 -24.24 -5.17
N HIS A 114 6.86 -24.74 -6.18
CA HIS A 114 8.31 -24.91 -6.07
C HIS A 114 8.98 -23.57 -5.72
N PRO A 115 9.80 -23.47 -4.66
CA PRO A 115 10.36 -22.22 -4.17
C PRO A 115 11.08 -21.37 -5.23
N GLY A 116 11.79 -21.99 -6.16
CA GLY A 116 12.42 -21.30 -7.28
C GLY A 116 11.42 -20.58 -8.20
N LEU A 117 10.21 -21.17 -8.40
CA LEU A 117 9.15 -20.54 -9.20
C LEU A 117 8.49 -19.39 -8.45
N VAL A 118 8.29 -19.55 -7.14
CA VAL A 118 7.83 -18.45 -6.28
C VAL A 118 8.85 -17.31 -6.29
N ASN A 119 10.14 -17.62 -6.21
CA ASN A 119 11.22 -16.62 -6.31
C ASN A 119 11.13 -15.82 -7.61
N LEU A 120 10.92 -16.49 -8.75
CA LEU A 120 10.72 -15.80 -10.04
C LEU A 120 9.46 -14.93 -10.06
N PHE A 121 8.38 -15.39 -9.42
CA PHE A 121 7.14 -14.61 -9.31
C PHE A 121 7.33 -13.35 -8.47
N VAL A 122 8.07 -13.46 -7.36
CA VAL A 122 8.48 -12.31 -6.53
C VAL A 122 9.32 -11.32 -7.35
N ASP A 123 10.34 -11.79 -8.05
CA ASP A 123 11.20 -10.93 -8.90
C ASP A 123 10.36 -10.17 -9.93
N GLN A 124 9.40 -10.84 -10.55
CA GLN A 124 8.54 -10.19 -11.54
C GLN A 124 7.56 -9.20 -10.88
N THR A 125 7.01 -9.53 -9.71
CA THR A 125 6.14 -8.62 -8.94
C THR A 125 6.89 -7.34 -8.56
N ARG A 126 8.14 -7.47 -8.08
CA ARG A 126 9.01 -6.32 -7.77
C ARG A 126 9.30 -5.45 -9.00
N LYS A 127 9.47 -6.06 -10.18
CA LYS A 127 9.62 -5.33 -11.45
C LYS A 127 8.36 -4.56 -11.83
N GLU A 128 7.17 -5.15 -11.66
CA GLU A 128 5.91 -4.45 -11.92
C GLU A 128 5.71 -3.31 -10.91
N TRP A 129 6.04 -3.52 -9.64
CA TRP A 129 6.05 -2.46 -8.63
C TRP A 129 6.94 -1.29 -9.00
N ALA A 130 8.17 -1.55 -9.45
CA ALA A 130 9.10 -0.51 -9.88
C ALA A 130 8.63 0.28 -11.11
N LYS A 131 7.65 -0.23 -11.87
CA LYS A 131 7.03 0.48 -13.00
C LYS A 131 5.91 1.42 -12.57
N LEU A 132 5.45 1.37 -11.32
CA LEU A 132 4.43 2.30 -10.83
C LEU A 132 4.93 3.72 -10.98
N LYS A 133 4.19 4.52 -11.71
CA LYS A 133 4.54 5.91 -11.94
C LYS A 133 4.19 6.71 -10.69
N LEU A 134 5.18 6.98 -9.88
CA LEU A 134 5.05 7.89 -8.75
C LEU A 134 4.70 9.31 -9.22
N TYR A 135 4.01 10.07 -8.36
CA TYR A 135 3.82 11.50 -8.58
C TYR A 135 5.18 12.22 -8.55
N ASP A 136 5.36 13.12 -9.48
CA ASP A 136 6.54 13.94 -9.69
C ASP A 136 6.16 15.42 -9.88
N PHE A 137 7.12 16.28 -10.11
CA PHE A 137 6.88 17.71 -10.37
C PHE A 137 6.00 17.97 -11.61
N LYS A 138 5.94 17.04 -12.56
CA LYS A 138 5.07 17.15 -13.75
C LYS A 138 3.61 16.79 -13.43
N SER A 139 3.42 15.99 -12.41
CA SER A 139 2.11 15.55 -11.91
C SER A 139 1.46 16.55 -10.96
N CYS A 140 2.21 17.55 -10.52
CA CYS A 140 1.78 18.55 -9.54
C CYS A 140 1.78 19.97 -10.13
N TYR A 141 1.04 20.87 -9.47
CA TYR A 141 1.15 22.30 -9.70
C TYR A 141 2.37 22.85 -8.95
N ASP A 142 2.81 24.05 -9.36
CA ASP A 142 3.93 24.77 -8.75
C ASP A 142 3.79 24.87 -7.21
N ASP A 143 4.92 24.83 -6.53
CA ASP A 143 5.08 24.89 -5.08
C ASP A 143 4.58 26.19 -4.44
N GLN A 144 4.39 27.27 -5.23
CA GLN A 144 3.81 28.53 -4.79
C GLN A 144 2.32 28.44 -4.41
N THR A 145 1.67 27.34 -4.76
CA THR A 145 0.24 27.13 -4.51
C THR A 145 -0.04 26.86 -3.04
N ASP A 146 -1.13 27.44 -2.51
CA ASP A 146 -1.62 27.12 -1.18
C ASP A 146 -2.15 25.67 -1.13
N TYR A 147 -1.78 24.91 -0.08
CA TYR A 147 -2.09 23.50 0.08
C TYR A 147 -3.39 23.21 0.83
N ALA A 148 -3.85 24.14 1.69
CA ALA A 148 -5.02 23.90 2.54
C ALA A 148 -6.26 23.47 1.73
N GLY A 149 -6.89 22.39 2.13
CA GLY A 149 -8.05 21.80 1.46
C GLY A 149 -7.72 21.10 0.13
N LYS A 150 -6.46 20.74 -0.12
CA LYS A 150 -6.03 20.13 -1.38
C LYS A 150 -5.28 18.83 -1.16
N VAL A 151 -5.35 17.96 -2.17
CA VAL A 151 -4.53 16.75 -2.24
C VAL A 151 -3.15 17.12 -2.76
N VAL A 152 -2.14 16.80 -2.00
CA VAL A 152 -0.73 17.02 -2.33
C VAL A 152 0.02 15.71 -2.42
N ALA A 153 1.13 15.67 -3.13
CA ALA A 153 2.00 14.50 -3.23
C ALA A 153 3.22 14.63 -2.32
N ILE A 154 3.43 13.65 -1.46
CA ILE A 154 4.64 13.53 -0.62
C ILE A 154 5.81 13.04 -1.49
N ARG A 155 7.00 13.53 -1.21
CA ARG A 155 8.23 13.10 -1.89
C ARG A 155 8.53 11.64 -1.58
N PRO A 156 8.86 10.80 -2.60
CA PRO A 156 9.11 9.37 -2.39
C PRO A 156 10.28 9.07 -1.44
N ASP A 157 11.27 9.97 -1.35
CA ASP A 157 12.43 9.83 -0.47
C ASP A 157 12.12 10.05 1.02
N ILE A 158 10.95 10.62 1.32
CA ILE A 158 10.43 10.80 2.69
C ILE A 158 9.63 9.58 3.15
N LEU A 159 9.02 8.86 2.22
CA LEU A 159 8.25 7.65 2.51
C LEU A 159 9.20 6.47 2.78
N ARG A 160 8.79 5.57 3.67
CA ARG A 160 9.50 4.30 3.92
C ARG A 160 9.45 3.43 2.66
N ASP A 161 10.45 2.56 2.49
CA ASP A 161 10.57 1.74 1.27
C ASP A 161 9.37 0.83 1.01
N GLU A 162 8.70 0.38 2.06
CA GLU A 162 7.46 -0.40 1.98
C GLU A 162 6.22 0.39 1.51
N TYR A 163 6.27 1.73 1.53
CA TYR A 163 5.17 2.65 1.23
C TYR A 163 5.46 3.55 0.01
N LYS A 164 6.15 3.05 -1.02
CA LYS A 164 6.50 3.83 -2.21
C LYS A 164 5.60 3.53 -3.40
N THR A 165 4.28 3.61 -3.19
CA THR A 165 3.32 3.60 -4.30
C THR A 165 2.77 5.00 -4.55
N PRO A 166 2.16 5.27 -5.72
CA PRO A 166 1.46 6.53 -5.95
C PRO A 166 0.40 6.83 -4.88
N ASP A 167 -0.31 5.79 -4.42
CA ASP A 167 -1.35 5.94 -3.40
C ASP A 167 -0.79 6.37 -2.05
N ASP A 168 0.42 5.90 -1.70
CA ASP A 168 1.11 6.28 -0.47
C ASP A 168 1.61 7.75 -0.48
N GLN A 169 1.74 8.35 -1.67
CA GLN A 169 2.13 9.76 -1.79
C GLN A 169 0.97 10.73 -1.56
N LEU A 170 -0.29 10.26 -1.59
CA LEU A 170 -1.45 11.13 -1.54
C LEU A 170 -1.77 11.57 -0.10
N PHE A 171 -1.65 12.87 0.14
CA PHE A 171 -1.87 13.50 1.42
C PHE A 171 -2.88 14.64 1.28
N TYR A 172 -3.93 14.63 2.08
CA TYR A 172 -4.89 15.73 2.16
C TYR A 172 -4.39 16.76 3.17
N ALA A 173 -3.91 17.89 2.67
CA ALA A 173 -3.40 18.98 3.49
C ALA A 173 -4.55 19.78 4.08
N MET A 174 -4.68 19.80 5.41
CA MET A 174 -5.82 20.41 6.10
C MET A 174 -5.48 21.79 6.66
N SER A 175 -4.32 21.93 7.32
CA SER A 175 -3.95 23.15 8.04
C SER A 175 -2.44 23.29 8.22
N GLY A 176 -2.03 24.36 8.86
CA GLY A 176 -0.64 24.64 9.23
C GLY A 176 -0.02 25.79 8.44
N PHE A 177 1.01 26.40 9.02
CA PHE A 177 1.71 27.51 8.37
C PHE A 177 2.41 27.10 7.06
N GLY A 178 2.75 25.81 6.92
CA GLY A 178 3.32 25.24 5.70
C GLY A 178 2.32 25.15 4.53
N CYS A 179 1.02 25.29 4.77
CA CYS A 179 0.03 25.31 3.70
C CYS A 179 0.12 26.54 2.81
N LYS A 180 0.65 27.65 3.30
CA LYS A 180 0.78 28.88 2.51
C LYS A 180 1.97 28.80 1.56
N GLY A 181 1.86 29.38 0.36
CA GLY A 181 2.97 29.54 -0.57
C GLY A 181 4.18 30.22 0.11
N ASN A 182 5.38 29.93 -0.36
CA ASN A 182 6.65 30.47 0.17
C ASN A 182 6.96 30.16 1.65
N SER A 183 6.33 29.16 2.25
CA SER A 183 6.51 28.78 3.66
C SER A 183 7.39 27.54 3.85
N LEU A 184 8.49 27.43 3.09
CA LEU A 184 9.45 26.32 3.18
C LEU A 184 9.91 26.12 4.63
N GLY A 185 10.02 24.85 5.06
CA GLY A 185 10.41 24.49 6.43
C GLY A 185 9.28 24.60 7.46
N ARG A 186 8.07 25.02 7.08
CA ARG A 186 6.90 25.06 7.96
C ARG A 186 6.07 23.77 7.85
N LYS A 187 5.36 23.46 8.94
CA LYS A 187 4.55 22.25 9.06
C LYS A 187 3.23 22.36 8.31
N VAL A 188 2.86 21.28 7.66
CA VAL A 188 1.56 21.00 7.05
C VAL A 188 0.95 19.84 7.81
N PHE A 189 -0.26 20.01 8.31
CA PHE A 189 -1.02 18.99 9.03
C PHE A 189 -2.11 18.43 8.11
N GLY A 190 -2.36 17.14 8.17
CA GLY A 190 -3.38 16.50 7.34
C GLY A 190 -3.39 14.99 7.47
N THR A 191 -3.99 14.32 6.49
CA THR A 191 -4.23 12.89 6.50
C THR A 191 -3.62 12.22 5.27
N LEU A 192 -2.84 11.17 5.44
CA LEU A 192 -2.47 10.24 4.37
C LEU A 192 -3.74 9.51 3.92
N LEU A 193 -4.11 9.67 2.64
CA LEU A 193 -5.44 9.24 2.17
C LEU A 193 -5.59 7.72 2.13
N LYS A 194 -4.51 6.99 1.92
CA LYS A 194 -4.52 5.52 1.84
C LYS A 194 -4.81 4.87 3.20
N ASP A 195 -4.16 5.35 4.25
CA ASP A 195 -4.13 4.68 5.57
C ASP A 195 -4.98 5.41 6.63
N ASP A 196 -5.61 6.53 6.28
CA ASP A 196 -6.33 7.42 7.22
C ASP A 196 -5.47 7.95 8.36
N GLU A 197 -4.16 7.93 8.19
CA GLU A 197 -3.24 8.37 9.23
C GLU A 197 -3.13 9.90 9.23
N TYR A 198 -3.56 10.52 10.34
CA TYR A 198 -3.31 11.94 10.57
C TYR A 198 -1.85 12.17 10.95
N CYS A 199 -1.13 12.91 10.14
CA CYS A 199 0.30 13.12 10.33
C CYS A 199 0.75 14.54 9.95
N THR A 200 2.04 14.79 10.04
CA THR A 200 2.63 16.10 9.78
C THR A 200 3.85 15.95 8.88
N PHE A 201 3.88 16.75 7.82
CA PHE A 201 5.04 16.88 6.95
C PHE A 201 5.56 18.32 6.95
N LEU A 202 6.83 18.52 6.63
CA LEU A 202 7.32 19.85 6.29
C LEU A 202 6.91 20.18 4.85
N ARG A 203 6.69 21.46 4.53
CA ARG A 203 6.39 21.85 3.16
C ARG A 203 7.45 21.36 2.15
N GLY A 204 8.72 21.27 2.55
CA GLY A 204 9.80 20.77 1.72
C GLY A 204 9.73 19.24 1.43
N ASP A 205 8.94 18.49 2.19
CA ASP A 205 8.69 17.07 2.00
C ASP A 205 7.58 16.80 0.95
N ILE A 206 6.94 17.86 0.48
CA ILE A 206 5.80 17.82 -0.44
C ILE A 206 6.28 18.27 -1.83
N ILE A 207 5.91 17.54 -2.88
CA ILE A 207 6.20 17.89 -4.27
C ILE A 207 5.35 19.08 -4.72
N GLY A 208 4.06 19.05 -4.38
CA GLY A 208 3.09 20.08 -4.75
C GLY A 208 1.65 19.56 -4.73
N VAL A 209 0.71 20.40 -5.17
CA VAL A 209 -0.70 20.01 -5.32
C VAL A 209 -0.87 19.11 -6.53
N VAL A 210 -1.41 17.94 -6.34
CA VAL A 210 -1.68 16.97 -7.42
C VAL A 210 -2.70 17.56 -8.40
N LYS A 211 -2.46 17.42 -9.69
CA LYS A 211 -3.38 17.85 -10.74
C LYS A 211 -4.69 17.06 -10.66
N LEU A 212 -5.82 17.74 -10.73
CA LEU A 212 -7.15 17.16 -10.49
C LEU A 212 -7.43 15.92 -11.33
N GLU A 213 -7.01 15.93 -12.60
CA GLU A 213 -7.16 14.81 -13.52
C GLU A 213 -6.31 13.57 -13.17
N LEU A 214 -5.37 13.71 -12.24
CA LEU A 214 -4.49 12.62 -11.79
C LEU A 214 -4.87 12.09 -10.40
N ILE A 215 -5.84 12.70 -9.73
CA ILE A 215 -6.32 12.22 -8.43
C ILE A 215 -7.26 11.04 -8.68
N PRO A 216 -6.99 9.85 -8.10
CA PRO A 216 -7.89 8.70 -8.25
C PRO A 216 -9.28 8.94 -7.64
N ASP A 217 -10.30 8.30 -8.20
CA ASP A 217 -11.69 8.44 -7.71
C ASP A 217 -11.84 8.07 -6.24
N TRP A 218 -11.11 7.06 -5.76
CA TRP A 218 -11.13 6.67 -4.36
C TRP A 218 -10.60 7.78 -3.44
N ALA A 219 -9.55 8.49 -3.86
CA ALA A 219 -8.97 9.60 -3.10
C ALA A 219 -9.92 10.80 -3.06
N ASN A 220 -10.61 11.10 -4.18
CA ASN A 220 -11.63 12.15 -4.20
C ASN A 220 -12.80 11.83 -3.26
N LYS A 221 -13.26 10.57 -3.20
CA LYS A 221 -14.29 10.13 -2.25
C LYS A 221 -13.84 10.33 -0.80
N LYS A 222 -12.60 9.93 -0.51
CA LYS A 222 -12.02 10.06 0.83
C LYS A 222 -11.91 11.50 1.28
N VAL A 223 -11.49 12.39 0.39
CA VAL A 223 -11.45 13.85 0.67
C VAL A 223 -12.86 14.38 0.98
N ALA A 224 -13.87 13.95 0.23
CA ALA A 224 -15.25 14.36 0.49
C ALA A 224 -15.74 13.91 1.88
N GLU A 225 -15.42 12.68 2.30
CA GLU A 225 -15.71 12.16 3.64
C GLU A 225 -15.04 13.01 4.72
N LEU A 226 -13.72 13.22 4.63
CA LEU A 226 -12.95 14.03 5.58
C LEU A 226 -13.44 15.49 5.66
N THR A 227 -13.89 16.06 4.57
CA THR A 227 -14.42 17.43 4.53
C THR A 227 -15.77 17.52 5.25
N SER A 228 -16.65 16.54 5.04
CA SER A 228 -17.98 16.48 5.69
C SER A 228 -17.83 16.34 7.21
N GLU A 229 -16.94 15.46 7.69
CA GLU A 229 -16.66 15.28 9.11
C GLU A 229 -16.17 16.57 9.77
N GLN A 230 -15.31 17.33 9.07
CA GLN A 230 -14.82 18.61 9.59
C GLN A 230 -15.90 19.69 9.68
N GLU A 231 -16.85 19.70 8.77
CA GLU A 231 -17.99 20.64 8.80
C GLU A 231 -18.96 20.30 9.94
N GLU A 232 -19.20 19.02 10.20
CA GLU A 232 -20.02 18.55 11.33
C GLU A 232 -19.42 18.97 12.67
N ILE A 233 -18.10 18.72 12.89
CA ILE A 233 -17.39 19.11 14.11
C ILE A 233 -17.48 20.62 14.34
N LYS A 234 -17.26 21.43 13.30
CA LYS A 234 -17.35 22.89 13.42
C LYS A 234 -18.75 23.39 13.78
N MET A 235 -19.79 22.69 13.32
CA MET A 235 -21.18 23.04 13.67
C MET A 235 -21.57 22.64 15.10
N GLU A 236 -20.92 21.59 15.66
CA GLU A 236 -21.11 21.20 17.06
C GLU A 236 -20.43 22.16 18.02
N ASP A 237 -19.23 22.63 17.67
CA ASP A 237 -18.47 23.60 18.50
C ASP A 237 -19.09 25.01 18.54
N LEU A 238 -20.07 25.29 17.68
CA LEU A 238 -20.81 26.57 17.61
C LEU A 238 -22.16 26.55 18.35
N LYS A 239 -22.51 25.43 18.98
CA LYS A 239 -23.73 25.26 19.79
C LYS A 239 -23.46 25.32 21.27
#